data_2a45325b2a8420ad867068a15ca0c605
#
_entry.id   2a45325b2a8420ad867068a15ca0c605
#
_cell.length_a   1.000
_cell.length_b   1.000
_cell.length_c   1.000
_cell.angle_alpha   90.00
_cell.angle_beta   90.00
_cell.angle_gamma   90.00
#
_symmetry.space_group_name_H-M   'P 1'
#
loop_
_entity.id
_entity.type
_entity.pdbx_description
1 polymer ?
#
loop_
_entity_poly.entity_id
_entity_poly.type
_entity_poly.pdbx_seq_one_letter_code
_entity_poly.pdbx_strand_id
1 'polypeptide(L)'
;MKPIYKRVLLKISGEALAGDQHFGINEAMTQKVAKEVKQIHDLGVQVAIVVGGGNFWRGRTSKDMDRATADYMGMLATVMNSLALQDAFLALGVPTRVQTSIEMREIAEPYARRKALSQLEHGSIAVSYTHLTLPTTSR
;
A
#
# COMPACT_ATOMS: atom_id res chain seq x y z
N MET A 1 24.92 -5.83 -7.13
CA MET A 1 24.97 -4.36 -6.96
C MET A 1 24.38 -3.99 -5.62
N LYS A 2 25.09 -3.18 -4.85
CA LYS A 2 24.55 -2.71 -3.58
C LYS A 2 23.60 -1.53 -3.82
N PRO A 3 22.42 -1.53 -3.23
CA PRO A 3 21.52 -0.39 -3.36
C PRO A 3 22.09 0.83 -2.65
N ILE A 4 21.77 2.01 -3.19
CA ILE A 4 22.16 3.28 -2.58
C ILE A 4 21.33 3.55 -1.33
N TYR A 5 20.05 3.16 -1.34
CA TYR A 5 19.13 3.42 -0.25
C TYR A 5 18.88 2.15 0.54
N LYS A 6 18.84 2.27 1.87
CA LYS A 6 18.49 1.16 2.76
C LYS A 6 16.98 1.00 2.90
N ARG A 7 16.24 2.07 2.73
CA ARG A 7 14.79 2.12 2.96
C ARG A 7 14.16 3.10 1.99
N VAL A 8 13.06 2.70 1.37
CA VAL A 8 12.32 3.55 0.46
C VAL A 8 10.84 3.54 0.83
N LEU A 9 10.18 4.67 0.59
CA LEU A 9 8.73 4.78 0.68
C LEU A 9 8.20 4.97 -0.74
N LEU A 10 7.40 4.02 -1.18
CA LEU A 10 6.78 4.05 -2.50
C LEU A 10 5.33 4.48 -2.36
N LYS A 11 4.93 5.44 -3.18
CA LYS A 11 3.54 5.86 -3.30
C LYS A 11 2.98 5.24 -4.57
N ILE A 12 1.98 4.38 -4.42
CA ILE A 12 1.36 3.68 -5.55
C ILE A 12 -0.06 4.19 -5.69
N SER A 13 -0.41 4.68 -6.88
CA SER A 13 -1.78 5.12 -7.13
C SER A 13 -2.71 3.92 -7.25
N GLY A 14 -3.96 4.08 -6.84
CA GLY A 14 -4.95 3.03 -7.03
C GLY A 14 -5.14 2.68 -8.51
N GLU A 15 -5.01 3.68 -9.38
CA GLU A 15 -5.15 3.46 -10.83
C GLU A 15 -4.11 2.49 -11.37
N ALA A 16 -2.94 2.41 -10.74
CA ALA A 16 -1.92 1.44 -11.16
C ALA A 16 -2.39 0.00 -11.01
N LEU A 17 -3.30 -0.26 -10.07
CA LEU A 17 -3.85 -1.59 -9.85
C LEU A 17 -5.04 -1.88 -10.76
N ALA A 18 -5.67 -0.85 -11.31
CA ALA A 18 -6.79 -1.01 -12.23
C ALA A 18 -6.32 -1.27 -13.66
N GLY A 19 -5.18 -0.70 -14.03
CA GLY A 19 -4.68 -0.81 -15.39
C GLY A 19 -5.64 -0.19 -16.39
N ASP A 20 -5.77 -0.82 -17.55
CA ASP A 20 -6.58 -0.28 -18.65
C ASP A 20 -8.08 -0.29 -18.39
N GLN A 21 -8.53 -1.06 -17.40
CA GLN A 21 -9.97 -1.07 -17.06
C GLN A 21 -10.42 0.17 -16.29
N HIS A 22 -9.48 0.97 -15.77
CA HIS A 22 -9.71 2.25 -15.09
C HIS A 22 -10.51 2.18 -13.79
N PHE A 23 -11.11 1.06 -13.47
CA PHE A 23 -11.91 0.89 -12.26
C PHE A 23 -11.61 -0.47 -11.62
N GLY A 24 -11.61 -0.49 -10.28
CA GLY A 24 -11.42 -1.71 -9.54
C GLY A 24 -9.97 -2.19 -9.57
N ILE A 25 -9.80 -3.47 -9.33
CA ILE A 25 -8.48 -4.12 -9.27
C ILE A 25 -8.36 -5.08 -10.43
N ASN A 26 -7.29 -4.92 -11.21
CA ASN A 26 -6.92 -5.86 -12.25
C ASN A 26 -5.86 -6.78 -11.67
N GLU A 27 -6.13 -8.07 -11.62
CA GLU A 27 -5.23 -9.04 -10.98
C GLU A 27 -3.85 -9.07 -11.66
N ALA A 28 -3.82 -9.08 -12.99
CA ALA A 28 -2.55 -9.12 -13.72
C ALA A 28 -1.70 -7.88 -13.46
N MET A 29 -2.33 -6.69 -13.38
CA MET A 29 -1.61 -5.46 -13.09
C MET A 29 -1.10 -5.43 -11.65
N THR A 30 -1.90 -5.93 -10.72
CA THR A 30 -1.49 -6.01 -9.32
C THR A 30 -0.28 -6.92 -9.16
N GLN A 31 -0.30 -8.07 -9.83
CA GLN A 31 0.84 -8.99 -9.83
C GLN A 31 2.07 -8.37 -10.46
N LYS A 32 1.90 -7.60 -11.52
CA LYS A 32 3.02 -6.92 -12.17
C LYS A 32 3.67 -5.90 -11.22
N VAL A 33 2.85 -5.09 -10.54
CA VAL A 33 3.33 -4.13 -9.56
C VAL A 33 4.08 -4.86 -8.44
N ALA A 34 3.51 -5.95 -7.93
CA ALA A 34 4.14 -6.72 -6.86
C ALA A 34 5.50 -7.28 -7.29
N LYS A 35 5.61 -7.79 -8.51
CA LYS A 35 6.88 -8.32 -9.02
C LYS A 35 7.93 -7.22 -9.13
N GLU A 36 7.55 -6.05 -9.59
CA GLU A 36 8.48 -4.91 -9.70
C GLU A 36 8.99 -4.47 -8.33
N VAL A 37 8.11 -4.39 -7.35
CA VAL A 37 8.49 -4.02 -5.99
C VAL A 37 9.36 -5.11 -5.35
N LYS A 38 9.03 -6.37 -5.60
CA LYS A 38 9.83 -7.50 -5.09
C LYS A 38 11.28 -7.39 -5.56
N GLN A 39 11.53 -6.96 -6.79
CA GLN A 39 12.89 -6.79 -7.29
C GLN A 39 13.68 -5.81 -6.43
N ILE A 40 13.05 -4.73 -5.98
CA ILE A 40 13.67 -3.75 -5.10
C ILE A 40 13.95 -4.38 -3.73
N HIS A 41 12.96 -5.08 -3.19
CA HIS A 41 13.07 -5.74 -1.89
C HIS A 41 14.19 -6.80 -1.91
N ASP A 42 14.32 -7.54 -3.00
CA ASP A 42 15.33 -8.59 -3.13
C ASP A 42 16.76 -8.04 -3.13
N LEU A 43 16.93 -6.75 -3.40
CA LEU A 43 18.24 -6.09 -3.29
C LEU A 43 18.63 -5.79 -1.84
N GLY A 44 17.80 -6.14 -0.88
CA GLY A 44 18.04 -5.85 0.54
C GLY A 44 17.49 -4.49 0.99
N VAL A 45 16.68 -3.84 0.15
CA VAL A 45 16.08 -2.57 0.48
C VAL A 45 14.81 -2.81 1.31
N GLN A 46 14.66 -2.07 2.40
CA GLN A 46 13.42 -2.08 3.18
C GLN A 46 12.37 -1.24 2.43
N VAL A 47 11.20 -1.81 2.20
CA VAL A 47 10.16 -1.17 1.39
C VAL A 47 8.91 -0.92 2.20
N ALA A 48 8.49 0.34 2.25
CA ALA A 48 7.20 0.75 2.77
C ALA A 48 6.36 1.29 1.61
N ILE A 49 5.07 1.01 1.62
CA ILE A 49 4.17 1.40 0.54
C ILE A 49 2.98 2.14 1.11
N VAL A 50 2.64 3.26 0.48
CA VAL A 50 1.38 3.96 0.67
C VAL A 50 0.61 3.85 -0.63
N VAL A 51 -0.61 3.33 -0.57
CA VAL A 51 -1.42 3.13 -1.77
C VAL A 51 -2.68 3.99 -1.71
N GLY A 52 -3.06 4.56 -2.86
CA GLY A 52 -4.27 5.34 -2.97
C GLY A 52 -5.49 4.50 -3.30
N GLY A 53 -6.65 5.12 -3.38
CA GLY A 53 -7.93 4.47 -3.64
C GLY A 53 -8.67 4.97 -4.87
N GLY A 54 -8.01 5.73 -5.74
CA GLY A 54 -8.66 6.37 -6.87
C GLY A 54 -9.25 5.44 -7.92
N ASN A 55 -8.92 4.16 -7.88
CA ASN A 55 -9.52 3.16 -8.77
C ASN A 55 -10.94 2.76 -8.33
N PHE A 56 -11.34 3.11 -7.12
CA PHE A 56 -12.69 2.84 -6.61
C PHE A 56 -13.47 4.11 -6.35
N TRP A 57 -12.83 5.12 -5.76
CA TRP A 57 -13.56 6.28 -5.27
C TRP A 57 -12.71 7.55 -5.32
N ARG A 58 -13.32 8.62 -5.83
CA ARG A 58 -12.75 9.96 -5.80
C ARG A 58 -13.77 10.91 -5.17
N GLY A 59 -13.63 11.16 -3.88
CA GLY A 59 -14.61 11.92 -3.10
C GLY A 59 -14.91 13.31 -3.65
N ARG A 60 -13.90 13.97 -4.23
CA ARG A 60 -14.06 15.33 -4.77
C ARG A 60 -14.93 15.41 -6.02
N THR A 61 -15.30 14.27 -6.62
CA THR A 61 -16.17 14.26 -7.80
C THR A 61 -17.65 14.22 -7.42
N SER A 62 -17.99 14.00 -6.14
CA SER A 62 -19.35 13.96 -5.65
C SER A 62 -19.67 15.23 -4.89
N LYS A 63 -20.65 16.00 -5.36
CA LYS A 63 -21.03 17.27 -4.76
C LYS A 63 -22.05 17.12 -3.64
N ASP A 64 -22.87 16.07 -3.68
CA ASP A 64 -24.00 15.89 -2.78
C ASP A 64 -23.71 15.00 -1.59
N MET A 65 -22.57 14.35 -1.57
CA MET A 65 -22.23 13.44 -0.49
C MET A 65 -21.57 14.19 0.67
N ASP A 66 -21.89 13.79 1.89
CA ASP A 66 -21.21 14.27 3.07
C ASP A 66 -19.71 14.02 2.96
N ARG A 67 -18.92 15.04 3.25
CA ARG A 67 -17.47 14.97 3.08
C ARG A 67 -16.83 13.89 3.95
N ALA A 68 -17.29 13.76 5.20
CA ALA A 68 -16.74 12.74 6.10
C ALA A 68 -17.03 11.34 5.56
N THR A 69 -18.25 11.12 5.02
CA THR A 69 -18.59 9.83 4.41
C THR A 69 -17.73 9.55 3.19
N ALA A 70 -17.55 10.56 2.33
CA ALA A 70 -16.69 10.40 1.14
C ALA A 70 -15.25 10.07 1.53
N ASP A 71 -14.73 10.71 2.57
CA ASP A 71 -13.38 10.43 3.05
C ASP A 71 -13.24 9.00 3.57
N TYR A 72 -14.25 8.52 4.33
CA TYR A 72 -14.24 7.12 4.78
C TYR A 72 -14.28 6.13 3.62
N MET A 73 -15.06 6.43 2.59
CA MET A 73 -15.11 5.56 1.41
C MET A 73 -13.74 5.50 0.72
N GLY A 74 -13.06 6.65 0.63
CA GLY A 74 -11.71 6.70 0.10
C GLY A 74 -10.73 5.86 0.92
N MET A 75 -10.82 5.94 2.24
CA MET A 75 -9.99 5.14 3.13
C MET A 75 -10.24 3.65 2.96
N LEU A 76 -11.51 3.24 2.87
CA LEU A 76 -11.85 1.83 2.67
C LEU A 76 -11.35 1.33 1.32
N ALA A 77 -11.40 2.16 0.30
CA ALA A 77 -10.84 1.81 -1.01
C ALA A 77 -9.34 1.54 -0.91
N THR A 78 -8.59 2.36 -0.16
CA THR A 78 -7.16 2.13 0.02
C THR A 78 -6.87 0.86 0.81
N VAL A 79 -7.73 0.51 1.77
CA VAL A 79 -7.58 -0.75 2.50
C VAL A 79 -7.75 -1.93 1.55
N MET A 80 -8.74 -1.89 0.66
CA MET A 80 -8.93 -2.94 -0.33
C MET A 80 -7.70 -3.10 -1.22
N ASN A 81 -7.14 -2.00 -1.70
CA ASN A 81 -5.93 -2.05 -2.51
C ASN A 81 -4.74 -2.59 -1.73
N SER A 82 -4.63 -2.22 -0.45
CA SER A 82 -3.55 -2.72 0.41
C SER A 82 -3.63 -4.23 0.59
N LEU A 83 -4.84 -4.76 0.77
CA LEU A 83 -5.04 -6.20 0.88
C LEU A 83 -4.70 -6.93 -0.42
N ALA A 84 -5.07 -6.34 -1.55
CA ALA A 84 -4.75 -6.93 -2.85
C ALA A 84 -3.23 -7.01 -3.06
N LEU A 85 -2.51 -5.95 -2.69
CA LEU A 85 -1.05 -5.95 -2.76
C LEU A 85 -0.44 -6.97 -1.79
N GLN A 86 -0.96 -7.04 -0.56
CA GLN A 86 -0.49 -8.03 0.41
C GLN A 86 -0.62 -9.44 -0.15
N ASP A 87 -1.77 -9.76 -0.69
CA ASP A 87 -2.02 -11.08 -1.27
C ASP A 87 -1.03 -11.38 -2.40
N ALA A 88 -0.81 -10.41 -3.27
CA ALA A 88 0.13 -10.58 -4.39
C ALA A 88 1.57 -10.78 -3.90
N PHE A 89 2.01 -10.03 -2.89
CA PHE A 89 3.35 -10.21 -2.33
C PHE A 89 3.50 -11.55 -1.64
N LEU A 90 2.50 -11.97 -0.85
CA LEU A 90 2.55 -13.25 -0.15
C LEU A 90 2.62 -14.41 -1.16
N ALA A 91 1.91 -14.29 -2.28
CA ALA A 91 1.98 -15.29 -3.34
C ALA A 91 3.38 -15.38 -3.97
N LEU A 92 4.17 -14.30 -3.89
CA LEU A 92 5.55 -14.28 -4.35
C LEU A 92 6.55 -14.66 -3.25
N GLY A 93 6.06 -15.05 -2.08
CA GLY A 93 6.91 -15.44 -0.96
C GLY A 93 7.50 -14.27 -0.18
N VAL A 94 6.97 -13.07 -0.33
CA VAL A 94 7.47 -11.88 0.35
C VAL A 94 6.58 -11.57 1.55
N PRO A 95 7.11 -11.60 2.79
CA PRO A 95 6.33 -11.23 3.96
C PRO A 95 5.82 -9.79 3.85
N THR A 96 4.57 -9.58 4.13
CA THR A 96 3.94 -8.28 3.96
C THR A 96 2.94 -8.05 5.08
N ARG A 97 2.95 -6.86 5.67
CA ARG A 97 2.06 -6.48 6.76
C ARG A 97 1.30 -5.22 6.37
N VAL A 98 -0.01 -5.24 6.60
CA VAL A 98 -0.89 -4.11 6.30
C VAL A 98 -1.32 -3.46 7.60
N GLN A 99 -1.18 -2.13 7.67
CA GLN A 99 -1.65 -1.34 8.80
C GLN A 99 -2.63 -0.29 8.33
N THR A 100 -3.62 0.02 9.17
CA THR A 100 -4.62 1.04 8.87
C THR A 100 -4.91 1.86 10.11
N SER A 101 -5.27 3.13 9.92
CA SER A 101 -5.69 3.98 11.04
C SER A 101 -7.16 3.77 11.42
N ILE A 102 -7.95 3.11 10.56
CA ILE A 102 -9.30 2.70 10.91
C ILE A 102 -9.19 1.36 11.63
N GLU A 103 -9.81 1.26 12.81
CA GLU A 103 -9.73 0.03 13.57
C GLU A 103 -10.55 -1.08 12.90
N MET A 104 -9.86 -2.08 12.38
CA MET A 104 -10.45 -3.26 11.75
C MET A 104 -9.49 -4.44 11.92
N ARG A 105 -9.27 -4.84 13.16
CA ARG A 105 -8.21 -5.78 13.55
C ARG A 105 -8.29 -7.15 12.89
N GLU A 106 -9.46 -7.56 12.45
CA GLU A 106 -9.63 -8.85 11.77
C GLU A 106 -9.03 -8.83 10.37
N ILE A 107 -8.83 -7.65 9.80
CA ILE A 107 -8.40 -7.48 8.41
C ILE A 107 -6.98 -6.91 8.34
N ALA A 108 -6.70 -5.90 9.16
CA ALA A 108 -5.42 -5.20 9.13
C ALA A 108 -5.03 -4.75 10.54
N GLU A 109 -3.74 -4.58 10.76
CA GLU A 109 -3.23 -4.15 12.04
C GLU A 109 -3.48 -2.65 12.24
N PRO A 110 -3.77 -2.18 13.47
CA PRO A 110 -3.81 -0.75 13.74
C PRO A 110 -2.46 -0.13 13.44
N TYR A 111 -2.47 1.04 12.81
CA TYR A 111 -1.21 1.70 12.47
C TYR A 111 -0.42 2.06 13.73
N ALA A 112 0.85 1.71 13.74
CA ALA A 112 1.79 2.10 14.77
C ALA A 112 3.16 2.24 14.11
N ARG A 113 3.75 3.43 14.20
CA ARG A 113 5.03 3.72 13.57
C ARG A 113 6.12 2.73 14.02
N ARG A 114 6.17 2.43 15.31
CA ARG A 114 7.16 1.51 15.86
C ARG A 114 7.02 0.10 15.28
N LYS A 115 5.77 -0.36 15.10
CA LYS A 115 5.52 -1.66 14.47
C LYS A 115 5.95 -1.66 13.01
N ALA A 116 5.65 -0.59 12.28
CA ALA A 116 6.05 -0.49 10.88
C ALA A 116 7.56 -0.54 10.74
N LEU A 117 8.30 0.17 11.59
CA LEU A 117 9.76 0.11 11.59
C LEU A 117 10.27 -1.29 11.88
N SER A 118 9.71 -1.95 12.88
CA SER A 118 10.09 -3.32 13.23
C SER A 118 9.83 -4.28 12.08
N GLN A 119 8.68 -4.17 11.42
CA GLN A 119 8.34 -5.01 10.28
C GLN A 119 9.36 -4.84 9.14
N LEU A 120 9.74 -3.60 8.85
CA LEU A 120 10.74 -3.31 7.81
C LEU A 120 12.10 -3.90 8.17
N GLU A 121 12.50 -3.79 9.42
CA GLU A 121 13.78 -4.32 9.89
C GLU A 121 13.83 -5.84 9.85
N HIS A 122 12.68 -6.50 9.98
CA HIS A 122 12.59 -7.96 9.91
C HIS A 122 12.29 -8.48 8.50
N GLY A 123 12.37 -7.63 7.49
CA GLY A 123 12.27 -8.05 6.11
C GLY A 123 10.87 -8.08 5.52
N SER A 124 9.86 -7.58 6.24
CA SER A 124 8.51 -7.46 5.70
C SER A 124 8.35 -6.18 4.90
N ILE A 125 7.51 -6.22 3.87
CA ILE A 125 7.02 -5.01 3.22
C ILE A 125 5.90 -4.47 4.09
N ALA A 126 5.94 -3.17 4.41
CA ALA A 126 4.91 -2.52 5.20
C ALA A 126 4.00 -1.72 4.27
N VAL A 127 2.71 -2.03 4.26
CA VAL A 127 1.72 -1.35 3.43
C VAL A 127 0.75 -0.58 4.32
N SER A 128 0.51 0.67 3.99
CA SER A 128 -0.41 1.52 4.74
C SER A 128 -1.14 2.46 3.79
N TYR A 129 -2.30 2.95 4.19
CA TYR A 129 -2.96 4.00 3.43
C TYR A 129 -2.64 5.40 3.97
N THR A 130 -2.15 5.51 5.20
CA THR A 130 -1.86 6.79 5.83
C THR A 130 -0.43 7.23 5.56
N HIS A 131 -0.15 8.49 5.89
CA HIS A 131 1.20 9.00 5.82
C HIS A 131 2.11 8.24 6.77
N LEU A 132 3.04 7.49 6.19
CA LEU A 132 4.11 6.88 6.95
C LEU A 132 5.23 7.90 7.08
N THR A 133 5.42 8.41 8.30
CA THR A 133 6.53 9.31 8.58
C THR A 133 7.69 8.48 9.10
N LEU A 134 8.46 7.90 8.19
CA LEU A 134 9.60 7.05 8.53
C LEU A 134 10.89 7.72 8.06
N PRO A 135 12.01 7.51 8.78
CA PRO A 135 13.30 7.97 8.28
C PRO A 135 13.68 7.14 7.05
N THR A 136 13.45 7.72 5.87
CA THR A 136 13.62 7.03 4.61
C THR A 136 14.02 8.01 3.52
N THR A 137 14.53 7.48 2.40
CA THR A 137 14.78 8.27 1.21
C THR A 137 13.64 8.02 0.23
N SER A 138 12.93 9.09 -0.12
CA SER A 138 11.77 9.01 -1.01
C SER A 138 12.18 8.94 -2.47
N ARG A 139 11.41 8.22 -3.25
CA ARG A 139 11.57 8.12 -4.70
C ARG A 139 10.23 8.25 -5.39
#